data_14faf41e1992635b30e88641cd685018
#
_entry.id   14faf41e1992635b30e88641cd685018
#
_cell.length_a   1.000
_cell.length_b   1.000
_cell.length_c   1.000
_cell.angle_alpha   90.00
_cell.angle_beta   90.00
_cell.angle_gamma   90.00
#
_symmetry.space_group_name_H-M   'P 1'
#
loop_
_entity.id
_entity.type
_entity.pdbx_description
1 polymer ?
#
loop_
_entity_poly.entity_id
_entity_poly.type
_entity_poly.pdbx_seq_one_letter_code
_entity_poly.pdbx_strand_id
1 'polypeptide(L)'
;MSTRSATASVKMRQYLTITGNYWAFTLTDGALRMLVILHFHALGYSPLAIAMLFLFYEVFGVITNLVGGWLGARIGLTRIMNMGLLLQIIALAMLLVPVAMLTVPWVMLAQALSGVAKDLNKMSAKASVKKLVPTNHDNVDNQGGEESQLFKWVARLTGSKNAMKGFGFFLGGLLLTLLGFQTAILGMA
;
A
#
# COMPACT_ATOMS: atom_id res chain seq x y z
N MET A 1 -24.15 16.50 -25.58
CA MET A 1 -22.91 15.68 -25.79
C MET A 1 -21.74 16.11 -24.88
N SER A 2 -21.63 17.37 -24.48
CA SER A 2 -20.52 17.91 -23.66
C SER A 2 -20.41 17.37 -22.22
N THR A 3 -21.52 17.16 -21.53
CA THR A 3 -21.53 16.74 -20.11
C THR A 3 -21.04 15.30 -19.86
N ARG A 4 -21.28 14.37 -20.79
CA ARG A 4 -20.82 12.97 -20.69
C ARG A 4 -19.29 12.86 -20.82
N SER A 5 -18.68 13.64 -21.71
CA SER A 5 -17.21 13.62 -21.89
C SER A 5 -16.49 14.24 -20.68
N ALA A 6 -17.03 15.31 -20.12
CA ALA A 6 -16.50 15.95 -18.91
C ALA A 6 -16.56 15.00 -17.69
N THR A 7 -17.67 14.29 -17.50
CA THR A 7 -17.82 13.32 -16.41
C THR A 7 -16.86 12.14 -16.56
N ALA A 8 -16.64 11.64 -17.79
CA ALA A 8 -15.71 10.56 -18.07
C ALA A 8 -14.24 10.97 -17.78
N SER A 9 -13.85 12.20 -18.14
CA SER A 9 -12.50 12.73 -17.87
C SER A 9 -12.23 12.89 -16.38
N VAL A 10 -13.22 13.35 -15.61
CA VAL A 10 -13.11 13.47 -14.14
C VAL A 10 -12.94 12.11 -13.48
N LYS A 11 -13.72 11.10 -13.88
CA LYS A 11 -13.59 9.73 -13.37
C LYS A 11 -12.24 9.11 -13.69
N MET A 12 -11.75 9.31 -14.91
CA MET A 12 -10.42 8.82 -15.32
C MET A 12 -9.32 9.49 -14.49
N ARG A 13 -9.37 10.79 -14.27
CA ARG A 13 -8.42 11.52 -13.43
C ARG A 13 -8.41 11.02 -11.99
N GLN A 14 -9.59 10.78 -11.41
CA GLN A 14 -9.73 10.20 -10.08
C GLN A 14 -9.13 8.79 -10.00
N TYR A 15 -9.40 7.95 -11.01
CA TYR A 15 -8.81 6.61 -11.09
C TYR A 15 -7.28 6.66 -11.14
N LEU A 16 -6.71 7.53 -11.97
CA LEU A 16 -5.26 7.69 -12.08
C LEU A 16 -4.64 8.18 -10.77
N THR A 17 -5.28 9.11 -10.08
CA THR A 17 -4.81 9.60 -8.76
C THR A 17 -4.81 8.49 -7.72
N ILE A 18 -5.90 7.71 -7.62
CA ILE A 18 -6.00 6.58 -6.68
C ILE A 18 -4.94 5.51 -7.02
N THR A 19 -4.79 5.19 -8.30
CA THR A 19 -3.82 4.20 -8.76
C THR A 19 -2.39 4.65 -8.51
N GLY A 20 -2.08 5.91 -8.79
CA GLY A 20 -0.77 6.50 -8.54
C GLY A 20 -0.38 6.47 -7.06
N ASN A 21 -1.28 6.90 -6.16
CA ASN A 21 -1.09 6.79 -4.72
C ASN A 21 -0.85 5.34 -4.27
N TYR A 22 -1.64 4.41 -4.82
CA TYR A 22 -1.51 3.00 -4.49
C TYR A 22 -0.20 2.39 -5.01
N TRP A 23 0.29 2.83 -6.16
CA TRP A 23 1.58 2.42 -6.70
C TRP A 23 2.74 2.96 -5.86
N ALA A 24 2.72 4.26 -5.54
CA ALA A 24 3.74 4.88 -4.69
C ALA A 24 3.84 4.16 -3.35
N PHE A 25 2.70 3.93 -2.69
CA PHE A 25 2.65 3.16 -1.45
C PHE A 25 3.23 1.75 -1.62
N THR A 26 2.80 1.02 -2.65
CA THR A 26 3.21 -0.37 -2.87
C THR A 26 4.71 -0.49 -3.19
N LEU A 27 5.24 0.49 -3.91
CA LEU A 27 6.67 0.59 -4.21
C LEU A 27 7.48 0.77 -2.93
N THR A 28 7.08 1.74 -2.10
CA THR A 28 7.74 2.05 -0.82
C THR A 28 7.64 0.88 0.15
N ASP A 29 6.46 0.25 0.29
CA ASP A 29 6.25 -0.94 1.14
C ASP A 29 7.14 -2.11 0.68
N GLY A 30 7.22 -2.36 -0.62
CA GLY A 30 8.09 -3.40 -1.18
C GLY A 30 9.58 -3.11 -0.92
N ALA A 31 10.01 -1.88 -1.19
CA ALA A 31 11.39 -1.46 -0.96
C ALA A 31 11.79 -1.55 0.51
N LEU A 32 10.92 -1.08 1.42
CA LEU A 32 11.12 -1.16 2.87
C LEU A 32 11.30 -2.60 3.35
N ARG A 33 10.44 -3.50 2.89
CA ARG A 33 10.53 -4.92 3.26
C ARG A 33 11.87 -5.53 2.86
N MET A 34 12.28 -5.32 1.61
CA MET A 34 13.54 -5.87 1.12
C MET A 34 14.75 -5.26 1.85
N LEU A 35 14.70 -3.96 2.10
CA LEU A 35 15.73 -3.23 2.82
C LEU A 35 15.90 -3.77 4.26
N VAL A 36 14.80 -3.98 4.99
CA VAL A 36 14.82 -4.56 6.35
C VAL A 36 15.36 -6.00 6.31
N ILE A 37 14.88 -6.84 5.38
CA ILE A 37 15.34 -8.23 5.26
C ILE A 37 16.85 -8.30 5.04
N LEU A 38 17.36 -7.56 4.06
CA LEU A 38 18.78 -7.58 3.71
C LEU A 38 19.66 -6.97 4.79
N HIS A 39 19.22 -5.89 5.42
CA HIS A 39 19.96 -5.23 6.49
C HIS A 39 20.13 -6.16 7.71
N PHE A 40 19.04 -6.77 8.18
CA PHE A 40 19.10 -7.67 9.33
C PHE A 40 19.81 -8.99 9.00
N HIS A 41 19.72 -9.45 7.74
CA HIS A 41 20.53 -10.57 7.29
C HIS A 41 22.04 -10.26 7.32
N ALA A 42 22.43 -9.06 6.88
CA ALA A 42 23.81 -8.60 6.94
C ALA A 42 24.33 -8.44 8.38
N LEU A 43 23.44 -8.18 9.35
CA LEU A 43 23.75 -8.16 10.78
C LEU A 43 23.86 -9.56 11.42
N GLY A 44 23.69 -10.64 10.63
CA GLY A 44 23.82 -12.02 11.09
C GLY A 44 22.56 -12.63 11.70
N TYR A 45 21.38 -12.01 11.55
CA TYR A 45 20.13 -12.59 12.01
C TYR A 45 19.75 -13.82 11.21
N SER A 46 19.25 -14.86 11.88
CA SER A 46 18.77 -16.06 11.21
C SER A 46 17.51 -15.78 10.36
N PRO A 47 17.22 -16.56 9.31
CA PRO A 47 16.01 -16.40 8.51
C PRO A 47 14.71 -16.41 9.33
N LEU A 48 14.64 -17.23 10.39
CA LEU A 48 13.50 -17.29 11.29
C LEU A 48 13.36 -16.00 12.09
N ALA A 49 14.46 -15.44 12.62
CA ALA A 49 14.44 -14.18 13.35
C ALA A 49 13.96 -13.02 12.45
N ILE A 50 14.41 -13.00 11.19
CA ILE A 50 13.96 -12.03 10.20
C ILE A 50 12.46 -12.19 9.91
N ALA A 51 11.98 -13.43 9.75
CA ALA A 51 10.55 -13.69 9.55
C ALA A 51 9.70 -13.18 10.73
N MET A 52 10.21 -13.32 11.97
CA MET A 52 9.54 -12.81 13.17
C MET A 52 9.42 -11.28 13.19
N LEU A 53 10.33 -10.53 12.58
CA LEU A 53 10.21 -9.07 12.43
C LEU A 53 8.94 -8.66 11.68
N PHE A 54 8.46 -9.52 10.78
CA PHE A 54 7.26 -9.27 9.98
C PHE A 54 5.98 -9.89 10.56
N LEU A 55 6.07 -10.65 11.66
CA LEU A 55 4.91 -11.29 12.27
C LEU A 55 3.81 -10.28 12.58
N PHE A 56 4.16 -9.19 13.25
CA PHE A 56 3.21 -8.14 13.60
C PHE A 56 2.69 -7.38 12.38
N TYR A 57 3.50 -7.21 11.34
CA TYR A 57 3.05 -6.66 10.08
C TYR A 57 1.86 -7.43 9.49
N GLU A 58 1.92 -8.74 9.46
CA GLU A 58 0.83 -9.56 8.92
C GLU A 58 -0.35 -9.66 9.88
N VAL A 59 -0.12 -9.83 11.20
CA VAL A 59 -1.18 -9.91 12.21
C VAL A 59 -2.00 -8.62 12.24
N PHE A 60 -1.35 -7.47 12.35
CA PHE A 60 -2.04 -6.18 12.35
C PHE A 60 -2.69 -5.86 11.01
N GLY A 61 -2.12 -6.34 9.90
CA GLY A 61 -2.74 -6.28 8.59
C GLY A 61 -4.07 -7.04 8.54
N VAL A 62 -4.13 -8.26 9.08
CA VAL A 62 -5.38 -9.04 9.16
C VAL A 62 -6.43 -8.30 10.01
N ILE A 63 -6.06 -7.82 11.20
CA ILE A 63 -6.96 -7.04 12.08
C ILE A 63 -7.48 -5.80 11.35
N THR A 64 -6.61 -5.08 10.67
CA THR A 64 -6.98 -3.88 9.90
C THR A 64 -7.93 -4.21 8.76
N ASN A 65 -7.76 -5.33 8.07
CA ASN A 65 -8.70 -5.76 7.03
C ASN A 65 -10.10 -6.01 7.57
N LEU A 66 -10.22 -6.59 8.77
CA LEU A 66 -11.52 -6.85 9.41
C LEU A 66 -12.23 -5.55 9.81
N VAL A 67 -11.50 -4.61 10.39
CA VAL A 67 -12.06 -3.34 10.93
C VAL A 67 -12.14 -2.26 9.84
N GLY A 68 -11.25 -2.28 8.87
CA GLY A 68 -11.07 -1.20 7.91
C GLY A 68 -12.28 -0.99 6.98
N GLY A 69 -13.04 -2.04 6.67
CA GLY A 69 -14.28 -1.93 5.90
C GLY A 69 -15.34 -1.07 6.62
N TRP A 70 -15.51 -1.32 7.91
CA TRP A 70 -16.38 -0.53 8.78
C TRP A 70 -15.89 0.93 8.92
N LEU A 71 -14.59 1.10 9.12
CA LEU A 71 -13.96 2.41 9.23
C LEU A 71 -14.12 3.22 7.92
N GLY A 72 -13.96 2.56 6.75
CA GLY A 72 -14.15 3.15 5.43
C GLY A 72 -15.54 3.70 5.18
N ALA A 73 -16.55 3.01 5.70
CA ALA A 73 -17.93 3.46 5.62
C ALA A 73 -18.22 4.71 6.48
N ARG A 74 -17.53 4.85 7.62
CA ARG A 74 -17.75 5.98 8.55
C ARG A 74 -16.93 7.23 8.24
N ILE A 75 -15.64 7.07 7.97
CA ILE A 75 -14.69 8.19 7.85
C ILE A 75 -14.53 8.67 6.39
N GLY A 76 -14.83 7.80 5.45
CA GLY A 76 -14.65 8.04 4.02
C GLY A 76 -13.31 7.53 3.49
N LEU A 77 -13.35 7.02 2.25
CA LEU A 77 -12.24 6.26 1.66
C LEU A 77 -10.98 7.09 1.43
N THR A 78 -11.13 8.35 1.02
CA THR A 78 -9.99 9.24 0.78
C THR A 78 -9.25 9.56 2.08
N ARG A 79 -9.98 9.78 3.18
CA ARG A 79 -9.36 10.04 4.49
C ARG A 79 -8.58 8.82 4.97
N ILE A 80 -9.13 7.62 4.81
CA ILE A 80 -8.45 6.38 5.17
C ILE A 80 -7.20 6.16 4.34
N MET A 81 -7.25 6.45 3.04
CA MET A 81 -6.06 6.36 2.18
C MET A 81 -4.96 7.31 2.65
N ASN A 82 -5.30 8.57 2.99
CA ASN A 82 -4.34 9.53 3.52
C ASN A 82 -3.81 9.13 4.92
N MET A 83 -4.65 8.56 5.78
CA MET A 83 -4.22 8.00 7.06
C MET A 83 -3.22 6.84 6.85
N GLY A 84 -3.48 5.97 5.88
CA GLY A 84 -2.54 4.91 5.51
C GLY A 84 -1.19 5.44 5.05
N LEU A 85 -1.17 6.49 4.21
CA LEU A 85 0.07 7.15 3.78
C LEU A 85 0.82 7.78 4.96
N LEU A 86 0.11 8.50 5.83
CA LEU A 86 0.70 9.11 7.03
C LEU A 86 1.31 8.06 7.97
N LEU A 87 0.60 6.96 8.22
CA LEU A 87 1.10 5.86 9.03
C LEU A 87 2.36 5.22 8.42
N GLN A 88 2.43 5.13 7.10
CA GLN A 88 3.63 4.63 6.42
C GLN A 88 4.83 5.57 6.61
N ILE A 89 4.63 6.88 6.51
CA ILE A 89 5.68 7.87 6.78
C ILE A 89 6.16 7.76 8.24
N ILE A 90 5.24 7.61 9.20
CA ILE A 90 5.59 7.41 10.61
C ILE A 90 6.39 6.11 10.80
N ALA A 91 5.97 5.02 10.17
CA ALA A 91 6.70 3.75 10.22
C ALA A 91 8.13 3.86 9.67
N LEU A 92 8.31 4.59 8.55
CA LEU A 92 9.63 4.89 8.00
C LEU A 92 10.45 5.75 8.96
N ALA A 93 9.86 6.80 9.52
CA ALA A 93 10.52 7.68 10.48
C ALA A 93 10.99 6.93 11.76
N MET A 94 10.22 5.93 12.21
CA MET A 94 10.62 5.06 13.32
C MET A 94 11.90 4.25 13.02
N LEU A 95 12.17 3.94 11.76
CA LEU A 95 13.36 3.21 11.34
C LEU A 95 14.58 4.10 11.05
N LEU A 96 14.41 5.43 11.08
CA LEU A 96 15.51 6.41 10.93
C LEU A 96 16.33 6.62 12.20
N VAL A 97 15.95 5.99 13.31
CA VAL A 97 16.72 6.06 14.56
C VAL A 97 18.12 5.46 14.39
N PRO A 98 19.11 5.87 15.20
CA PRO A 98 20.45 5.27 15.17
C PRO A 98 20.39 3.75 15.28
N VAL A 99 21.33 3.06 14.62
CA VAL A 99 21.37 1.58 14.57
C VAL A 99 21.37 0.94 15.96
N ALA A 100 21.98 1.61 16.95
CA ALA A 100 21.99 1.15 18.35
C ALA A 100 20.57 1.08 18.98
N MET A 101 19.60 1.83 18.45
CA MET A 101 18.22 1.84 18.94
C MET A 101 17.30 0.93 18.10
N LEU A 102 17.78 0.37 16.98
CA LEU A 102 17.03 -0.55 16.11
C LEU A 102 16.91 -1.94 16.76
N THR A 103 16.33 -2.01 17.94
CA THR A 103 16.05 -3.27 18.61
C THR A 103 14.96 -4.06 17.90
N VAL A 104 14.96 -5.39 18.06
CA VAL A 104 13.94 -6.26 17.44
C VAL A 104 12.51 -5.80 17.76
N PRO A 105 12.14 -5.51 19.03
CA PRO A 105 10.79 -5.03 19.33
C PRO A 105 10.45 -3.69 18.65
N TRP A 106 11.41 -2.79 18.53
CA TRP A 106 11.22 -1.51 17.88
C TRP A 106 10.92 -1.66 16.37
N VAL A 107 11.70 -2.52 15.70
CA VAL A 107 11.46 -2.83 14.28
C VAL A 107 10.14 -3.56 14.09
N MET A 108 9.79 -4.50 14.98
CA MET A 108 8.49 -5.17 14.93
C MET A 108 7.31 -4.19 15.07
N LEU A 109 7.44 -3.17 15.94
CA LEU A 109 6.42 -2.14 16.08
C LEU A 109 6.31 -1.26 14.82
N ALA A 110 7.43 -0.83 14.24
CA ALA A 110 7.44 -0.10 12.99
C ALA A 110 6.81 -0.92 11.84
N GLN A 111 7.12 -2.23 11.77
CA GLN A 111 6.52 -3.13 10.80
C GLN A 111 5.02 -3.35 11.04
N ALA A 112 4.58 -3.43 12.30
CA ALA A 112 3.15 -3.49 12.63
C ALA A 112 2.39 -2.28 12.07
N LEU A 113 2.95 -1.09 12.28
CA LEU A 113 2.36 0.16 11.79
C LEU A 113 2.31 0.21 10.26
N SER A 114 3.40 -0.23 9.59
CA SER A 114 3.44 -0.37 8.13
C SER A 114 2.41 -1.39 7.61
N GLY A 115 2.16 -2.49 8.34
CA GLY A 115 1.11 -3.47 8.03
C GLY A 115 -0.30 -2.86 8.07
N VAL A 116 -0.59 -2.08 9.11
CA VAL A 116 -1.85 -1.32 9.21
C VAL A 116 -1.98 -0.34 8.03
N ALA A 117 -0.93 0.44 7.75
CA ALA A 117 -0.86 1.40 6.66
C ALA A 117 -1.16 0.74 5.30
N LYS A 118 -0.54 -0.42 5.04
CA LYS A 118 -0.74 -1.22 3.82
C LYS A 118 -2.20 -1.59 3.61
N ASP A 119 -2.84 -2.13 4.63
CA ASP A 119 -4.19 -2.66 4.48
C ASP A 119 -5.24 -1.55 4.43
N LEU A 120 -5.07 -0.44 5.15
CA LEU A 120 -5.88 0.77 4.98
C LEU A 120 -5.79 1.30 3.54
N ASN A 121 -4.59 1.41 2.99
CA ASN A 121 -4.38 1.89 1.62
C ASN A 121 -4.98 0.94 0.57
N LYS A 122 -4.75 -0.36 0.70
CA LYS A 122 -5.28 -1.40 -0.18
C LYS A 122 -6.82 -1.42 -0.21
N MET A 123 -7.45 -1.32 0.95
CA MET A 123 -8.91 -1.34 1.06
C MET A 123 -9.54 -0.08 0.48
N SER A 124 -9.02 1.08 0.86
CA SER A 124 -9.52 2.37 0.37
C SER A 124 -9.35 2.51 -1.14
N ALA A 125 -8.21 2.08 -1.71
CA ALA A 125 -7.98 2.11 -3.16
C ALA A 125 -8.99 1.23 -3.91
N LYS A 126 -9.17 -0.02 -3.49
CA LYS A 126 -10.13 -0.94 -4.12
C LYS A 126 -11.57 -0.46 -4.02
N ALA A 127 -11.98 0.00 -2.84
CA ALA A 127 -13.33 0.51 -2.62
C ALA A 127 -13.59 1.82 -3.39
N SER A 128 -12.58 2.69 -3.52
CA SER A 128 -12.67 3.91 -4.32
C SER A 128 -12.83 3.61 -5.80
N VAL A 129 -12.08 2.66 -6.35
CA VAL A 129 -12.24 2.24 -7.76
C VAL A 129 -13.63 1.65 -7.98
N LYS A 130 -14.14 0.83 -7.05
CA LYS A 130 -15.49 0.28 -7.15
C LYS A 130 -16.57 1.38 -7.21
N LYS A 131 -16.41 2.50 -6.48
CA LYS A 131 -17.34 3.64 -6.52
C LYS A 131 -17.27 4.46 -7.82
N LEU A 132 -16.18 4.39 -8.58
CA LEU A 132 -16.03 5.11 -9.84
C LEU A 132 -16.77 4.45 -11.01
N VAL A 133 -17.02 3.16 -10.91
CA VAL A 133 -17.81 2.43 -11.92
C VAL A 133 -19.29 2.61 -11.62
N PRO A 134 -20.10 3.17 -12.53
CA PRO A 134 -21.53 3.33 -12.33
C PRO A 134 -22.19 1.96 -12.24
N THR A 135 -22.92 1.68 -11.20
CA THR A 135 -23.86 0.57 -11.12
C THR A 135 -25.24 1.13 -11.45
N ASN A 136 -25.70 1.01 -12.70
CA ASN A 136 -27.07 1.30 -13.07
C ASN A 136 -27.94 0.12 -12.63
N HIS A 137 -28.59 0.24 -11.49
CA HIS A 137 -29.53 -0.77 -11.00
C HIS A 137 -30.81 -0.92 -11.83
N ASP A 138 -31.06 0.02 -12.77
CA ASP A 138 -32.34 0.12 -13.48
C ASP A 138 -32.37 -0.59 -14.85
N ASN A 139 -31.26 -1.11 -15.36
CA ASN A 139 -31.20 -1.79 -16.66
C ASN A 139 -30.58 -3.19 -16.53
N VAL A 140 -31.40 -4.21 -16.46
CA VAL A 140 -31.03 -5.63 -16.39
C VAL A 140 -30.17 -6.05 -17.60
N ASP A 141 -30.39 -5.46 -18.77
CA ASP A 141 -29.66 -5.79 -20.00
C ASP A 141 -28.21 -5.30 -20.06
N ASN A 142 -27.80 -4.37 -19.19
CA ASN A 142 -26.44 -3.80 -19.19
C ASN A 142 -25.54 -4.34 -18.05
N GLN A 143 -26.04 -5.20 -17.19
CA GLN A 143 -25.29 -5.72 -16.02
C GLN A 143 -23.99 -6.43 -16.42
N GLY A 144 -24.01 -7.24 -17.48
CA GLY A 144 -22.82 -7.94 -17.96
C GLY A 144 -21.70 -7.02 -18.46
N GLY A 145 -22.05 -5.86 -19.01
CA GLY A 145 -21.07 -4.85 -19.46
C GLY A 145 -20.40 -4.09 -18.32
N GLU A 146 -21.18 -3.73 -17.32
CA GLU A 146 -20.70 -2.95 -16.14
C GLU A 146 -19.84 -3.81 -15.20
N GLU A 147 -20.24 -5.05 -14.94
CA GLU A 147 -19.43 -6.01 -14.19
C GLU A 147 -18.10 -6.30 -14.88
N SER A 148 -18.11 -6.45 -16.21
CA SER A 148 -16.88 -6.62 -17.02
C SER A 148 -15.97 -5.40 -16.91
N GLN A 149 -16.51 -4.19 -16.93
CA GLN A 149 -15.73 -2.96 -16.79
C GLN A 149 -15.13 -2.83 -15.39
N LEU A 150 -15.90 -3.07 -14.33
CA LEU A 150 -15.42 -3.08 -12.95
C LEU A 150 -14.31 -4.11 -12.78
N PHE A 151 -14.51 -5.32 -13.28
CA PHE A 151 -13.51 -6.38 -13.23
C PHE A 151 -12.20 -5.95 -13.91
N LYS A 152 -12.28 -5.36 -15.11
CA LYS A 152 -11.10 -4.86 -15.84
C LYS A 152 -10.34 -3.79 -15.05
N TRP A 153 -11.01 -2.85 -14.39
CA TRP A 153 -10.36 -1.79 -13.63
C TRP A 153 -9.71 -2.33 -12.36
N VAL A 154 -10.39 -3.22 -11.64
CA VAL A 154 -9.84 -3.86 -10.42
C VAL A 154 -8.69 -4.82 -10.78
N ALA A 155 -8.80 -5.55 -11.88
CA ALA A 155 -7.74 -6.44 -12.36
C ALA A 155 -6.49 -5.65 -12.76
N ARG A 156 -6.64 -4.53 -13.49
CA ARG A 156 -5.53 -3.63 -13.84
C ARG A 156 -4.88 -3.04 -12.60
N LEU A 157 -5.68 -2.57 -11.62
CA LEU A 157 -5.17 -2.05 -10.35
C LEU A 157 -4.37 -3.12 -9.60
N THR A 158 -4.89 -4.34 -9.51
CA THR A 158 -4.25 -5.44 -8.78
C THR A 158 -3.02 -5.97 -9.51
N GLY A 159 -3.09 -6.13 -10.82
CA GLY A 159 -1.96 -6.58 -11.65
C GLY A 159 -0.79 -5.59 -11.63
N SER A 160 -1.08 -4.32 -11.87
CA SER A 160 -0.07 -3.25 -11.83
C SER A 160 0.58 -3.09 -10.45
N LYS A 161 -0.20 -3.25 -9.37
CA LYS A 161 0.33 -3.29 -8.00
C LYS A 161 1.37 -4.39 -7.82
N ASN A 162 1.11 -5.60 -8.34
CA ASN A 162 2.06 -6.71 -8.17
C ASN A 162 3.38 -6.44 -8.91
N ALA A 163 3.32 -5.82 -10.09
CA ALA A 163 4.51 -5.34 -10.79
C ALA A 163 5.26 -4.28 -9.98
N MET A 164 4.56 -3.30 -9.41
CA MET A 164 5.16 -2.26 -8.56
C MET A 164 5.80 -2.85 -7.29
N LYS A 165 5.18 -3.89 -6.69
CA LYS A 165 5.77 -4.58 -5.55
C LYS A 165 7.09 -5.28 -5.89
N GLY A 166 7.15 -5.98 -7.03
CA GLY A 166 8.38 -6.60 -7.54
C GLY A 166 9.47 -5.58 -7.79
N PHE A 167 9.12 -4.46 -8.45
CA PHE A 167 10.04 -3.35 -8.66
C PHE A 167 10.51 -2.72 -7.33
N GLY A 168 9.60 -2.60 -6.35
CA GLY A 168 9.94 -2.14 -5.00
C GLY A 168 10.98 -3.02 -4.31
N PHE A 169 10.86 -4.34 -4.39
CA PHE A 169 11.86 -5.25 -3.84
C PHE A 169 13.25 -5.05 -4.47
N PHE A 170 13.30 -4.92 -5.80
CA PHE A 170 14.54 -4.62 -6.49
C PHE A 170 15.12 -3.26 -6.06
N LEU A 171 14.27 -2.23 -5.99
CA LEU A 171 14.65 -0.90 -5.56
C LEU A 171 15.19 -0.88 -4.13
N GLY A 172 14.56 -1.62 -3.19
CA GLY A 172 15.01 -1.72 -1.80
C GLY A 172 16.42 -2.33 -1.69
N GLY A 173 16.70 -3.39 -2.45
CA GLY A 173 18.03 -3.98 -2.52
C GLY A 173 19.07 -3.02 -3.11
N LEU A 174 18.73 -2.35 -4.21
CA LEU A 174 19.58 -1.36 -4.86
C LEU A 174 19.90 -0.17 -3.94
N LEU A 175 18.88 0.40 -3.30
CA LEU A 175 19.05 1.54 -2.38
C LEU A 175 19.93 1.16 -1.18
N LEU A 176 19.75 -0.06 -0.62
CA LEU A 176 20.61 -0.52 0.46
C LEU A 176 22.07 -0.60 0.04
N THR A 177 22.33 -1.14 -1.15
CA THR A 177 23.69 -1.33 -1.66
C THR A 177 24.38 0.01 -1.99
N LEU A 178 23.64 0.98 -2.54
CA LEU A 178 24.22 2.26 -2.98
C LEU A 178 24.28 3.31 -1.88
N LEU A 179 23.26 3.37 -1.01
CA LEU A 179 23.08 4.47 -0.06
C LEU A 179 23.20 4.03 1.41
N GLY A 180 23.13 2.73 1.67
CA GLY A 180 23.03 2.21 3.03
C GLY A 180 21.63 2.34 3.62
N PHE A 181 21.42 1.76 4.81
CA PHE A 181 20.09 1.57 5.41
C PHE A 181 19.37 2.90 5.72
N GLN A 182 20.03 3.81 6.46
CA GLN A 182 19.39 5.06 6.91
C GLN A 182 19.08 6.01 5.76
N THR A 183 20.02 6.18 4.84
CA THR A 183 19.85 7.08 3.68
C THR A 183 18.80 6.54 2.72
N ALA A 184 18.72 5.21 2.56
CA ALA A 184 17.68 4.58 1.77
C ALA A 184 16.27 4.83 2.35
N ILE A 185 16.11 4.71 3.68
CA ILE A 185 14.82 5.00 4.34
C ILE A 185 14.45 6.47 4.20
N LEU A 186 15.40 7.38 4.39
CA LEU A 186 15.16 8.82 4.23
C LEU A 186 14.70 9.17 2.81
N GLY A 187 15.26 8.53 1.80
CA GLY A 187 14.85 8.72 0.41
C GLY A 187 13.47 8.15 0.06
N MET A 188 12.92 7.27 0.92
CA MET A 188 11.58 6.68 0.74
C MET A 188 10.48 7.39 1.55
N ALA A 189 10.83 8.21 2.54
CA ALA A 189 9.90 8.97 3.38
C ALA A 189 9.41 10.24 2.71
#